data_2bb6baaa605ad9839f3b345e376b5d20
#
_entry.id   2bb6baaa605ad9839f3b345e376b5d20
#
_cell.length_a   1.000
_cell.length_b   1.000
_cell.length_c   1.000
_cell.angle_alpha   90.00
_cell.angle_beta   90.00
_cell.angle_gamma   90.00
#
_symmetry.space_group_name_H-M   'P 1'
#
loop_
_entity.id
_entity.type
_entity.pdbx_description
1 polymer ?
#
loop_
_entity_poly.entity_id
_entity_poly.type
_entity_poly.pdbx_seq_one_letter_code
_entity_poly.pdbx_strand_id
1 'polypeptide(L)'
;MKTTLLALAAALALAAPWGTATAQAGGKIKVGLMLPATGTFAALGTAIENGFKLYIEEQGGKLAGREIEYVRVDDESDPSKATDNVNKLVKRDNVDVIVGTVHSGVAMAMAKVAKDSGTLLIVPNAGANAVTGPMCATNIFRSSFSNWQPGYAMGEAMAKKGIKTAVSITWKYAAGDESVGGFKEAFEKGGGKVLKELTVPFPGVEFQALLTEIAATKPDAVYTFFAGGGAVKFVKDYAAAGLKKSIPLYGAGFLTDGTLDAQGADADGLITALHYGDGLSLPRDAKFRLAYAKTYKLQPDVYAVQGYDAAQILAIGMNAVKGDISKKAEFAAAVQKAKIDSPRGMFSLSKSHNPVQDIYLRQVVGKENKLVSVASKALADPGRGCRM
;
A
#
# COMPACT_ATOMS: atom_id res chain seq x y z
N MET A 1 78.39 60.58 -2.32
CA MET A 1 77.80 59.84 -1.19
C MET A 1 76.34 59.48 -1.60
N LYS A 2 76.12 58.28 -1.97
CA LYS A 2 74.84 57.79 -2.53
C LYS A 2 74.27 56.76 -1.56
N THR A 3 73.15 57.04 -0.92
CA THR A 3 72.41 56.16 -0.03
C THR A 3 71.43 55.35 -0.83
N THR A 4 71.54 54.04 -0.79
CA THR A 4 70.64 53.05 -1.43
C THR A 4 69.55 52.62 -0.42
N LEU A 5 68.30 52.88 -0.74
CA LEU A 5 67.13 52.33 0.00
C LEU A 5 66.77 50.92 -0.53
N LEU A 6 66.81 49.94 0.34
CA LEU A 6 66.19 48.60 0.10
C LEU A 6 64.73 48.65 0.41
N ALA A 7 63.88 48.33 -0.54
CA ALA A 7 62.47 48.11 -0.32
C ALA A 7 62.22 46.62 -0.08
N LEU A 8 61.65 46.27 1.10
CA LEU A 8 61.16 44.92 1.46
C LEU A 8 59.70 44.77 0.96
N ALA A 9 59.51 43.90 0.00
CA ALA A 9 58.13 43.49 -0.41
C ALA A 9 57.67 42.34 0.41
N ALA A 10 56.64 42.56 1.25
CA ALA A 10 55.96 41.50 2.00
C ALA A 10 54.86 40.85 1.12
N ALA A 11 55.05 39.61 0.77
CA ALA A 11 54.04 38.79 0.08
C ALA A 11 53.02 38.24 1.11
N LEU A 12 51.80 38.79 1.14
CA LEU A 12 50.65 38.17 1.86
C LEU A 12 50.14 37.01 1.02
N ALA A 13 50.36 35.79 1.47
CA ALA A 13 49.73 34.60 0.92
C ALA A 13 48.29 34.52 1.46
N LEU A 14 47.29 34.80 0.64
CA LEU A 14 45.87 34.52 0.91
C LEU A 14 45.64 33.00 0.91
N ALA A 15 45.56 32.42 2.10
CA ALA A 15 45.09 31.06 2.28
C ALA A 15 43.55 31.05 2.11
N ALA A 16 43.08 30.72 0.91
CA ALA A 16 41.68 30.41 0.70
C ALA A 16 41.31 29.11 1.47
N PRO A 17 40.21 29.06 2.25
CA PRO A 17 39.80 27.82 2.85
C PRO A 17 39.35 26.87 1.73
N TRP A 18 40.08 25.80 1.55
CA TRP A 18 39.61 24.69 0.74
C TRP A 18 38.37 24.11 1.42
N GLY A 19 37.19 24.56 0.96
CA GLY A 19 35.96 23.92 1.30
C GLY A 19 36.05 22.45 0.90
N THR A 20 36.01 21.55 1.87
CA THR A 20 35.84 20.14 1.62
C THR A 20 34.47 19.98 0.93
N ALA A 21 34.50 19.93 -0.40
CA ALA A 21 33.33 19.44 -1.15
C ALA A 21 33.10 18.01 -0.66
N THR A 22 32.13 17.86 0.22
CA THR A 22 31.56 16.54 0.53
C THR A 22 31.16 15.97 -0.83
N ALA A 23 31.84 14.92 -1.26
CA ALA A 23 31.48 14.18 -2.45
C ALA A 23 30.00 13.75 -2.27
N GLN A 24 29.11 14.46 -2.96
CA GLN A 24 27.71 14.11 -3.04
C GLN A 24 27.68 12.72 -3.67
N ALA A 25 27.17 11.72 -2.96
CA ALA A 25 27.09 10.35 -3.46
C ALA A 25 26.45 10.41 -4.86
N GLY A 26 27.28 10.16 -5.89
CA GLY A 26 26.98 10.56 -7.25
C GLY A 26 25.94 9.66 -7.91
N GLY A 27 25.07 10.27 -8.72
CA GLY A 27 24.11 9.61 -9.59
C GLY A 27 22.67 9.70 -9.11
N LYS A 28 21.75 9.29 -9.98
CA LYS A 28 20.32 9.23 -9.69
C LYS A 28 20.01 8.04 -8.75
N ILE A 29 18.91 8.12 -8.03
CA ILE A 29 18.34 6.97 -7.32
C ILE A 29 17.50 6.21 -8.34
N LYS A 30 17.86 4.97 -8.63
CA LYS A 30 17.09 4.11 -9.53
C LYS A 30 15.98 3.40 -8.79
N VAL A 31 14.73 3.76 -9.10
CA VAL A 31 13.51 3.17 -8.52
C VAL A 31 12.90 2.23 -9.54
N GLY A 32 12.92 0.92 -9.26
CA GLY A 32 12.22 -0.09 -10.03
C GLY A 32 10.74 -0.10 -9.64
N LEU A 33 9.87 0.48 -10.47
CA LEU A 33 8.42 0.44 -10.28
C LEU A 33 7.88 -0.82 -10.96
N MET A 34 7.55 -1.84 -10.16
CA MET A 34 6.91 -3.07 -10.62
C MET A 34 5.45 -3.07 -10.16
N LEU A 35 4.60 -2.52 -11.01
CA LEU A 35 3.17 -2.28 -10.76
C LEU A 35 2.34 -2.76 -11.95
N PRO A 36 1.09 -3.19 -11.74
CA PRO A 36 0.22 -3.56 -12.84
C PRO A 36 -0.14 -2.33 -13.69
N ALA A 37 0.23 -2.34 -14.97
CA ALA A 37 -0.22 -1.38 -15.97
C ALA A 37 -1.29 -2.01 -16.87
N THR A 38 -1.38 -3.33 -16.88
CA THR A 38 -2.41 -4.13 -17.55
C THR A 38 -3.03 -5.16 -16.60
N GLY A 39 -4.05 -5.90 -17.04
CA GLY A 39 -4.72 -6.92 -16.24
C GLY A 39 -5.73 -6.36 -15.23
N THR A 40 -6.12 -7.22 -14.28
CA THR A 40 -7.24 -6.98 -13.34
C THR A 40 -7.04 -5.74 -12.47
N PHE A 41 -5.79 -5.38 -12.16
CA PHE A 41 -5.45 -4.30 -11.24
C PHE A 41 -4.79 -3.07 -11.90
N ALA A 42 -4.89 -2.93 -13.23
CA ALA A 42 -4.22 -1.84 -13.97
C ALA A 42 -4.51 -0.44 -13.42
N ALA A 43 -5.79 -0.11 -13.17
CA ALA A 43 -6.17 1.19 -12.61
C ALA A 43 -5.55 1.46 -11.24
N LEU A 44 -5.42 0.41 -10.41
CA LEU A 44 -4.85 0.48 -9.07
C LEU A 44 -3.33 0.76 -9.14
N GLY A 45 -2.64 0.09 -10.06
CA GLY A 45 -1.21 0.32 -10.30
C GLY A 45 -0.92 1.76 -10.73
N THR A 46 -1.75 2.30 -11.64
CA THR A 46 -1.67 3.70 -12.07
C THR A 46 -1.86 4.68 -10.89
N ALA A 47 -2.85 4.45 -10.04
CA ALA A 47 -3.11 5.30 -8.88
C ALA A 47 -1.93 5.29 -7.88
N ILE A 48 -1.34 4.11 -7.62
CA ILE A 48 -0.14 3.96 -6.78
C ILE A 48 1.04 4.74 -7.37
N GLU A 49 1.31 4.58 -8.66
CA GLU A 49 2.40 5.29 -9.33
C GLU A 49 2.21 6.81 -9.25
N ASN A 50 1.00 7.29 -9.50
CA ASN A 50 0.66 8.70 -9.40
C ASN A 50 0.90 9.23 -7.99
N GLY A 51 0.44 8.54 -6.95
CA GLY A 51 0.67 8.93 -5.56
C GLY A 51 2.15 8.96 -5.21
N PHE A 52 2.91 7.96 -5.61
CA PHE A 52 4.36 7.91 -5.40
C PHE A 52 5.07 9.10 -6.05
N LYS A 53 4.79 9.37 -7.32
CA LYS A 53 5.37 10.47 -8.07
C LYS A 53 5.00 11.83 -7.50
N LEU A 54 3.73 12.00 -7.09
CA LEU A 54 3.26 13.24 -6.48
C LEU A 54 4.11 13.62 -5.26
N TYR A 55 4.38 12.65 -4.36
CA TYR A 55 5.24 12.92 -3.22
C TYR A 55 6.66 13.34 -3.65
N ILE A 56 7.26 12.64 -4.62
CA ILE A 56 8.59 12.99 -5.14
C ILE A 56 8.60 14.38 -5.75
N GLU A 57 7.58 14.76 -6.51
CA GLU A 57 7.43 16.09 -7.09
C GLU A 57 7.31 17.18 -6.01
N GLU A 58 6.57 16.92 -4.94
CA GLU A 58 6.50 17.82 -3.76
C GLU A 58 7.86 18.01 -3.07
N GLN A 59 8.79 17.07 -3.24
CA GLN A 59 10.18 17.19 -2.77
C GLN A 59 11.11 17.84 -3.83
N GLY A 60 10.57 18.43 -4.89
CA GLY A 60 11.34 19.03 -5.98
C GLY A 60 12.00 18.01 -6.93
N GLY A 61 11.44 16.82 -7.04
CA GLY A 61 11.93 15.75 -7.91
C GLY A 61 13.18 15.02 -7.40
N LYS A 62 13.58 15.27 -6.14
CA LYS A 62 14.82 14.76 -5.55
C LYS A 62 14.59 14.22 -4.15
N LEU A 63 15.38 13.23 -3.76
CA LEU A 63 15.48 12.77 -2.37
C LEU A 63 16.94 12.88 -1.91
N ALA A 64 17.16 13.51 -0.75
CA ALA A 64 18.51 13.78 -0.23
C ALA A 64 19.47 14.38 -1.28
N GLY A 65 18.95 15.28 -2.13
CA GLY A 65 19.71 15.96 -3.19
C GLY A 65 19.90 15.15 -4.48
N ARG A 66 19.48 13.88 -4.54
CA ARG A 66 19.62 13.00 -5.72
C ARG A 66 18.33 12.95 -6.53
N GLU A 67 18.41 13.04 -7.85
CA GLU A 67 17.29 12.86 -8.77
C GLU A 67 16.80 11.39 -8.78
N ILE A 68 15.54 11.18 -9.14
CA ILE A 68 14.94 9.85 -9.26
C ILE A 68 14.94 9.43 -10.74
N GLU A 69 15.40 8.21 -10.99
CA GLU A 69 15.26 7.52 -12.28
C GLU A 69 14.29 6.35 -12.11
N TYR A 70 13.24 6.31 -12.93
CA TYR A 70 12.21 5.25 -12.86
C TYR A 70 12.47 4.17 -13.90
N VAL A 71 12.60 2.93 -13.45
CA VAL A 71 12.61 1.73 -14.29
C VAL A 71 11.27 1.02 -14.10
N ARG A 72 10.41 1.05 -15.11
CA ARG A 72 9.04 0.51 -15.03
C ARG A 72 8.98 -0.92 -15.52
N VAL A 73 8.23 -1.76 -14.81
CA VAL A 73 7.88 -3.12 -15.22
C VAL A 73 6.39 -3.33 -14.95
N ASP A 74 5.65 -3.71 -15.97
CA ASP A 74 4.27 -4.18 -15.82
C ASP A 74 4.27 -5.59 -15.27
N ASP A 75 3.64 -5.80 -14.11
CA ASP A 75 3.49 -7.15 -13.54
C ASP A 75 2.23 -7.88 -14.02
N GLU A 76 1.42 -7.22 -14.87
CA GLU A 76 0.21 -7.78 -15.50
C GLU A 76 -0.79 -8.38 -14.49
N SER A 77 -0.62 -8.16 -13.20
CA SER A 77 -1.32 -8.86 -12.11
C SER A 77 -1.06 -10.39 -12.12
N ASP A 78 0.04 -10.83 -12.72
CA ASP A 78 0.39 -12.24 -12.95
C ASP A 78 1.62 -12.66 -12.13
N PRO A 79 1.46 -13.54 -11.12
CA PRO A 79 2.59 -14.02 -10.31
C PRO A 79 3.55 -14.94 -11.06
N SER A 80 3.17 -15.52 -12.20
CA SER A 80 4.02 -16.47 -12.95
C SER A 80 5.28 -15.79 -13.51
N LYS A 81 5.20 -14.50 -13.87
CA LYS A 81 6.31 -13.70 -14.41
C LYS A 81 7.08 -12.92 -13.34
N ALA A 82 6.58 -12.90 -12.12
CA ALA A 82 7.06 -11.98 -11.09
C ALA A 82 8.54 -12.18 -10.75
N THR A 83 9.00 -13.42 -10.58
CA THR A 83 10.40 -13.72 -10.25
C THR A 83 11.36 -13.24 -11.33
N ASP A 84 11.04 -13.46 -12.60
CA ASP A 84 11.89 -13.03 -13.72
C ASP A 84 11.91 -11.51 -13.84
N ASN A 85 10.77 -10.87 -13.69
CA ASN A 85 10.65 -9.41 -13.77
C ASN A 85 11.44 -8.72 -12.65
N VAL A 86 11.33 -9.18 -11.40
CA VAL A 86 12.10 -8.58 -10.31
C VAL A 86 13.59 -8.90 -10.41
N ASN A 87 13.99 -10.07 -10.91
CA ASN A 87 15.40 -10.38 -11.19
C ASN A 87 16.00 -9.46 -12.27
N LYS A 88 15.22 -9.09 -13.30
CA LYS A 88 15.67 -8.10 -14.30
C LYS A 88 15.96 -6.75 -13.64
N LEU A 89 15.04 -6.24 -12.81
CA LEU A 89 15.23 -4.98 -12.07
C LEU A 89 16.51 -5.01 -11.21
N VAL A 90 16.73 -6.11 -10.47
CA VAL A 90 17.85 -6.24 -9.54
C VAL A 90 19.18 -6.46 -10.26
N LYS A 91 19.24 -7.42 -11.21
CA LYS A 91 20.50 -7.91 -11.78
C LYS A 91 20.91 -7.20 -13.06
N ARG A 92 19.93 -6.82 -13.93
CA ARG A 92 20.19 -6.16 -15.20
C ARG A 92 20.20 -4.64 -15.06
N ASP A 93 19.14 -4.12 -14.43
CA ASP A 93 18.90 -2.68 -14.35
C ASP A 93 19.59 -2.05 -13.13
N ASN A 94 20.02 -2.88 -12.15
CA ASN A 94 20.73 -2.46 -10.94
C ASN A 94 19.96 -1.36 -10.19
N VAL A 95 18.67 -1.59 -9.92
CA VAL A 95 17.85 -0.64 -9.19
C VAL A 95 18.27 -0.56 -7.72
N ASP A 96 18.24 0.64 -7.16
CA ASP A 96 18.55 0.89 -5.75
C ASP A 96 17.42 0.43 -4.83
N VAL A 97 16.18 0.59 -5.28
CA VAL A 97 14.96 0.22 -4.57
C VAL A 97 13.91 -0.33 -5.52
N ILE A 98 13.18 -1.34 -5.08
CA ILE A 98 12.00 -1.87 -5.77
C ILE A 98 10.76 -1.34 -5.05
N VAL A 99 9.81 -0.81 -5.80
CA VAL A 99 8.50 -0.37 -5.32
C VAL A 99 7.42 -1.12 -6.10
N GLY A 100 6.57 -1.82 -5.42
CA GLY A 100 5.49 -2.64 -6.03
C GLY A 100 4.91 -3.58 -4.98
N THR A 101 3.85 -4.14 -5.16
CA THR A 101 2.89 -4.32 -6.25
C THR A 101 1.45 -4.31 -5.68
N VAL A 102 0.46 -4.82 -6.43
CA VAL A 102 -0.92 -5.00 -5.95
C VAL A 102 -1.22 -6.47 -5.64
N HIS A 103 -0.82 -7.40 -6.52
CA HIS A 103 -1.11 -8.82 -6.38
C HIS A 103 -0.22 -9.48 -5.31
N SER A 104 -0.84 -10.14 -4.31
CA SER A 104 -0.11 -10.76 -3.19
C SER A 104 0.91 -11.82 -3.62
N GLY A 105 0.60 -12.62 -4.64
CA GLY A 105 1.54 -13.62 -5.19
C GLY A 105 2.78 -12.96 -5.83
N VAL A 106 2.59 -11.85 -6.54
CA VAL A 106 3.70 -11.05 -7.10
C VAL A 106 4.55 -10.48 -5.97
N ALA A 107 3.94 -9.92 -4.93
CA ALA A 107 4.67 -9.38 -3.78
C ALA A 107 5.52 -10.43 -3.05
N MET A 108 5.03 -11.65 -2.90
CA MET A 108 5.81 -12.74 -2.30
C MET A 108 7.04 -13.10 -3.15
N ALA A 109 6.91 -13.13 -4.47
CA ALA A 109 8.06 -13.32 -5.36
C ALA A 109 9.08 -12.17 -5.27
N MET A 110 8.58 -10.91 -5.25
CA MET A 110 9.43 -9.72 -5.04
C MET A 110 10.16 -9.78 -3.69
N ALA A 111 9.44 -10.12 -2.62
CA ALA A 111 10.02 -10.20 -1.27
C ALA A 111 11.13 -11.26 -1.19
N LYS A 112 10.93 -12.44 -1.84
CA LYS A 112 11.98 -13.47 -1.90
C LYS A 112 13.24 -12.93 -2.57
N VAL A 113 13.14 -12.35 -3.76
CA VAL A 113 14.31 -11.83 -4.49
C VAL A 113 14.95 -10.65 -3.74
N ALA A 114 14.15 -9.75 -3.17
CA ALA A 114 14.66 -8.62 -2.38
C ALA A 114 15.42 -9.09 -1.14
N LYS A 115 14.90 -10.09 -0.42
CA LYS A 115 15.57 -10.70 0.74
C LYS A 115 16.90 -11.33 0.35
N ASP A 116 16.91 -12.13 -0.73
CA ASP A 116 18.10 -12.86 -1.19
C ASP A 116 19.19 -11.90 -1.73
N SER A 117 18.81 -10.82 -2.41
CA SER A 117 19.74 -9.82 -2.98
C SER A 117 20.13 -8.72 -2.01
N GLY A 118 19.37 -8.52 -0.94
CA GLY A 118 19.49 -7.37 -0.07
C GLY A 118 19.04 -6.05 -0.71
N THR A 119 18.36 -6.06 -1.86
CA THR A 119 17.81 -4.86 -2.48
C THR A 119 16.63 -4.35 -1.65
N LEU A 120 16.55 -3.03 -1.46
CA LEU A 120 15.44 -2.42 -0.73
C LEU A 120 14.11 -2.68 -1.45
N LEU A 121 13.09 -3.10 -0.72
CA LEU A 121 11.73 -3.30 -1.22
C LEU A 121 10.74 -2.51 -0.37
N ILE A 122 9.93 -1.69 -1.03
CA ILE A 122 8.77 -1.02 -0.43
C ILE A 122 7.52 -1.51 -1.13
N VAL A 123 6.61 -2.15 -0.37
CA VAL A 123 5.35 -2.69 -0.89
C VAL A 123 4.22 -1.70 -0.61
N PRO A 124 3.73 -0.96 -1.63
CA PRO A 124 2.73 0.07 -1.44
C PRO A 124 1.32 -0.48 -1.16
N ASN A 125 0.96 -1.64 -1.74
CA ASN A 125 -0.40 -2.15 -1.62
C ASN A 125 -0.48 -3.63 -1.20
N ALA A 126 0.17 -4.54 -1.92
CA ALA A 126 -0.02 -5.97 -1.71
C ALA A 126 0.07 -6.40 -0.24
N GLY A 127 -1.06 -6.91 0.28
CA GLY A 127 -1.23 -7.20 1.70
C GLY A 127 -0.76 -8.57 2.17
N ALA A 128 -0.08 -9.40 1.32
CA ALA A 128 0.32 -10.76 1.70
C ALA A 128 0.94 -10.80 3.09
N ASN A 129 0.32 -11.54 4.01
CA ASN A 129 0.78 -11.66 5.40
C ASN A 129 2.20 -12.20 5.48
N ALA A 130 2.57 -13.09 4.53
CA ALA A 130 3.90 -13.68 4.47
C ALA A 130 5.02 -12.65 4.33
N VAL A 131 4.80 -11.53 3.62
CA VAL A 131 5.83 -10.50 3.34
C VAL A 131 6.39 -9.88 4.61
N THR A 132 5.55 -9.60 5.59
CA THR A 132 5.91 -9.08 6.91
C THR A 132 5.78 -10.14 8.01
N GLY A 133 5.56 -11.40 7.62
CA GLY A 133 5.57 -12.60 8.44
C GLY A 133 6.85 -13.40 8.19
N PRO A 134 6.78 -14.67 7.72
CA PRO A 134 7.97 -15.53 7.56
C PRO A 134 8.99 -15.01 6.54
N MET A 135 8.61 -14.12 5.63
CA MET A 135 9.50 -13.52 4.64
C MET A 135 10.04 -12.14 5.08
N CYS A 136 9.73 -11.68 6.30
CA CYS A 136 10.23 -10.40 6.80
C CYS A 136 11.76 -10.30 6.71
N ALA A 137 12.24 -9.10 6.42
CA ALA A 137 13.67 -8.79 6.36
C ALA A 137 13.88 -7.30 6.60
N THR A 138 15.08 -6.94 7.07
CA THR A 138 15.42 -5.55 7.42
C THR A 138 15.34 -4.57 6.23
N ASN A 139 15.38 -5.07 5.00
CA ASN A 139 15.28 -4.31 3.76
C ASN A 139 13.88 -4.36 3.10
N ILE A 140 12.86 -4.91 3.78
CA ILE A 140 11.49 -5.01 3.25
C ILE A 140 10.54 -4.20 4.13
N PHE A 141 9.82 -3.27 3.52
CA PHE A 141 8.85 -2.40 4.18
C PHE A 141 7.50 -2.45 3.46
N ARG A 142 6.41 -2.34 4.22
CA ARG A 142 5.08 -2.15 3.67
C ARG A 142 4.50 -0.82 4.12
N SER A 143 3.95 -0.04 3.19
CA SER A 143 3.37 1.26 3.51
C SER A 143 1.87 1.21 3.81
N SER A 144 1.19 0.07 3.56
CA SER A 144 -0.27 0.03 3.50
C SER A 144 -0.94 -0.81 4.60
N PHE A 145 -0.99 -2.13 4.45
CA PHE A 145 -1.76 -3.04 5.32
C PHE A 145 -1.29 -4.49 5.12
N SER A 146 -1.60 -5.38 6.07
CA SER A 146 -1.67 -6.81 5.80
C SER A 146 -3.10 -7.22 5.43
N ASN A 147 -3.28 -8.26 4.62
CA ASN A 147 -4.63 -8.73 4.24
C ASN A 147 -5.47 -9.10 5.47
N TRP A 148 -4.82 -9.51 6.55
CA TRP A 148 -5.46 -9.82 7.82
C TRP A 148 -6.14 -8.59 8.45
N GLN A 149 -5.52 -7.38 8.41
CA GLN A 149 -5.99 -6.20 9.14
C GLN A 149 -7.42 -5.77 8.77
N PRO A 150 -7.79 -5.48 7.49
CA PRO A 150 -9.16 -5.06 7.17
C PRO A 150 -10.18 -6.17 7.39
N GLY A 151 -9.79 -7.43 7.17
CA GLY A 151 -10.64 -8.58 7.47
C GLY A 151 -10.96 -8.67 8.95
N TYR A 152 -9.94 -8.65 9.79
CA TYR A 152 -10.08 -8.69 11.25
C TYR A 152 -10.95 -7.55 11.78
N ALA A 153 -10.67 -6.32 11.34
CA ALA A 153 -11.45 -5.15 11.76
C ALA A 153 -12.93 -5.24 11.34
N MET A 154 -13.23 -5.78 10.15
CA MET A 154 -14.61 -6.01 9.72
C MET A 154 -15.27 -7.11 10.55
N GLY A 155 -14.56 -8.18 10.87
CA GLY A 155 -15.07 -9.25 11.75
C GLY A 155 -15.47 -8.73 13.13
N GLU A 156 -14.62 -7.89 13.76
CA GLU A 156 -14.96 -7.21 15.01
C GLU A 156 -16.19 -6.31 14.86
N ALA A 157 -16.27 -5.52 13.79
CA ALA A 157 -17.38 -4.59 13.55
C ALA A 157 -18.70 -5.33 13.36
N MET A 158 -18.72 -6.42 12.58
CA MET A 158 -19.93 -7.22 12.36
C MET A 158 -20.38 -7.93 13.63
N ALA A 159 -19.46 -8.49 14.42
CA ALA A 159 -19.77 -9.10 15.70
C ALA A 159 -20.36 -8.08 16.70
N LYS A 160 -19.74 -6.89 16.83
CA LYS A 160 -20.25 -5.78 17.66
C LYS A 160 -21.63 -5.30 17.23
N LYS A 161 -21.94 -5.38 15.94
CA LYS A 161 -23.28 -5.04 15.40
C LYS A 161 -24.33 -6.12 15.70
N GLY A 162 -23.94 -7.25 16.25
CA GLY A 162 -24.85 -8.35 16.63
C GLY A 162 -25.17 -9.32 15.49
N ILE A 163 -24.46 -9.27 14.36
CA ILE A 163 -24.59 -10.25 13.27
C ILE A 163 -24.14 -11.61 13.80
N LYS A 164 -24.96 -12.65 13.56
CA LYS A 164 -24.72 -13.99 14.11
C LYS A 164 -24.16 -14.96 13.08
N THR A 165 -24.58 -14.84 11.83
CA THR A 165 -24.15 -15.74 10.76
C THR A 165 -23.65 -14.98 9.55
N ALA A 166 -22.61 -15.50 8.92
CA ALA A 166 -22.08 -14.94 7.69
C ALA A 166 -21.70 -16.05 6.68
N VAL A 167 -21.74 -15.71 5.40
CA VAL A 167 -21.04 -16.42 4.33
C VAL A 167 -19.91 -15.53 3.86
N SER A 168 -18.72 -16.08 3.65
CA SER A 168 -17.65 -15.37 2.99
C SER A 168 -17.52 -15.79 1.52
N ILE A 169 -17.16 -14.84 0.64
CA ILE A 169 -16.88 -15.10 -0.77
C ILE A 169 -15.67 -14.28 -1.23
N THR A 170 -14.72 -14.93 -1.91
CA THR A 170 -13.48 -14.28 -2.35
C THR A 170 -12.83 -14.99 -3.52
N TRP A 171 -11.82 -14.38 -4.12
CA TRP A 171 -10.89 -15.09 -4.98
C TRP A 171 -10.02 -16.06 -4.19
N LYS A 172 -9.81 -17.25 -4.79
CA LYS A 172 -8.92 -18.29 -4.26
C LYS A 172 -7.46 -17.95 -4.55
N TYR A 173 -6.84 -17.14 -3.69
CA TYR A 173 -5.43 -16.79 -3.69
C TYR A 173 -5.06 -16.16 -2.33
N ALA A 174 -3.77 -15.89 -2.07
CA ALA A 174 -3.30 -15.45 -0.76
C ALA A 174 -4.11 -14.30 -0.16
N ALA A 175 -4.41 -13.24 -0.93
CA ALA A 175 -5.13 -12.10 -0.36
C ALA A 175 -6.58 -12.44 0.05
N GLY A 176 -7.27 -13.26 -0.74
CA GLY A 176 -8.62 -13.71 -0.40
C GLY A 176 -8.63 -14.58 0.85
N ASP A 177 -7.78 -15.61 0.86
CA ASP A 177 -7.68 -16.56 1.99
C ASP A 177 -7.29 -15.85 3.29
N GLU A 178 -6.32 -14.94 3.25
CA GLU A 178 -5.83 -14.18 4.42
C GLU A 178 -6.84 -13.15 4.92
N SER A 179 -7.57 -12.49 4.02
CA SER A 179 -8.63 -11.54 4.38
C SER A 179 -9.82 -12.24 5.04
N VAL A 180 -10.25 -13.36 4.47
CA VAL A 180 -11.32 -14.20 5.05
C VAL A 180 -10.87 -14.81 6.37
N GLY A 181 -9.60 -15.25 6.46
CA GLY A 181 -9.03 -15.76 7.71
C GLY A 181 -9.06 -14.73 8.84
N GLY A 182 -8.66 -13.48 8.55
CA GLY A 182 -8.74 -12.38 9.52
C GLY A 182 -10.18 -12.05 9.92
N PHE A 183 -11.08 -12.00 8.95
CA PHE A 183 -12.50 -11.80 9.21
C PHE A 183 -13.06 -12.88 10.14
N LYS A 184 -12.86 -14.15 9.79
CA LYS A 184 -13.35 -15.30 10.55
C LYS A 184 -12.80 -15.30 11.98
N GLU A 185 -11.50 -15.09 12.15
CA GLU A 185 -10.83 -15.01 13.47
C GLU A 185 -11.57 -14.03 14.41
N ALA A 186 -11.81 -12.81 13.94
CA ALA A 186 -12.45 -11.78 14.77
C ALA A 186 -13.95 -11.99 14.93
N PHE A 187 -14.63 -12.38 13.86
CA PHE A 187 -16.07 -12.58 13.86
C PHE A 187 -16.50 -13.72 14.77
N GLU A 188 -15.81 -14.87 14.70
CA GLU A 188 -16.10 -16.04 15.53
C GLU A 188 -15.69 -15.83 17.00
N LYS A 189 -14.57 -15.12 17.24
CA LYS A 189 -14.19 -14.66 18.59
C LYS A 189 -15.26 -13.77 19.23
N GLY A 190 -15.97 -12.98 18.42
CA GLY A 190 -17.09 -12.14 18.85
C GLY A 190 -18.44 -12.85 18.93
N GLY A 191 -18.49 -14.19 18.76
CA GLY A 191 -19.68 -15.03 18.86
C GLY A 191 -20.49 -15.16 17.57
N GLY A 192 -19.95 -14.73 16.43
CA GLY A 192 -20.51 -15.02 15.11
C GLY A 192 -20.13 -16.41 14.62
N LYS A 193 -20.72 -16.83 13.50
CA LYS A 193 -20.43 -18.12 12.84
C LYS A 193 -20.35 -17.92 11.32
N VAL A 194 -19.24 -18.34 10.72
CA VAL A 194 -19.13 -18.43 9.26
C VAL A 194 -19.74 -19.75 8.81
N LEU A 195 -20.85 -19.66 8.07
CA LEU A 195 -21.61 -20.84 7.63
C LEU A 195 -20.94 -21.53 6.43
N LYS A 196 -20.39 -20.72 5.51
CA LYS A 196 -19.70 -21.20 4.31
C LYS A 196 -18.59 -20.22 3.90
N GLU A 197 -17.53 -20.77 3.32
CA GLU A 197 -16.44 -20.05 2.69
C GLU A 197 -16.42 -20.38 1.20
N LEU A 198 -16.92 -19.46 0.38
CA LEU A 198 -17.04 -19.63 -1.07
C LEU A 198 -15.86 -19.01 -1.78
N THR A 199 -15.37 -19.65 -2.82
CA THR A 199 -14.24 -19.14 -3.59
C THR A 199 -14.44 -19.29 -5.08
N VAL A 200 -13.84 -18.36 -5.85
CA VAL A 200 -13.68 -18.43 -7.30
C VAL A 200 -12.20 -18.29 -7.64
N PRO A 201 -11.66 -19.04 -8.62
CA PRO A 201 -10.26 -18.88 -9.02
C PRO A 201 -9.95 -17.44 -9.46
N PHE A 202 -8.79 -16.90 -9.06
CA PHE A 202 -8.33 -15.59 -9.56
C PHE A 202 -7.86 -15.73 -11.03
N PRO A 203 -8.20 -14.80 -11.93
CA PRO A 203 -9.04 -13.60 -11.79
C PRO A 203 -10.51 -13.83 -12.23
N GLY A 204 -11.05 -15.04 -12.05
CA GLY A 204 -12.40 -15.42 -12.48
C GLY A 204 -13.49 -14.51 -11.92
N VAL A 205 -14.56 -14.30 -12.69
CA VAL A 205 -15.67 -13.40 -12.37
C VAL A 205 -17.04 -14.04 -12.59
N GLU A 206 -17.09 -15.37 -12.58
CA GLU A 206 -18.31 -16.15 -12.72
C GLU A 206 -18.94 -16.39 -11.35
N PHE A 207 -19.83 -15.48 -10.91
CA PHE A 207 -20.36 -15.46 -9.56
C PHE A 207 -21.75 -16.12 -9.43
N GLN A 208 -22.48 -16.36 -10.55
CA GLN A 208 -23.90 -16.69 -10.51
C GLN A 208 -24.24 -17.91 -9.64
N ALA A 209 -23.49 -19.00 -9.77
CA ALA A 209 -23.74 -20.21 -8.96
C ALA A 209 -23.51 -19.96 -7.46
N LEU A 210 -22.47 -19.18 -7.13
CA LEU A 210 -22.12 -18.84 -5.75
C LEU A 210 -23.16 -17.87 -5.13
N LEU A 211 -23.70 -16.94 -5.90
CA LEU A 211 -24.77 -16.04 -5.47
C LEU A 211 -26.06 -16.83 -5.20
N THR A 212 -26.38 -17.84 -6.02
CA THR A 212 -27.49 -18.75 -5.78
C THR A 212 -27.31 -19.54 -4.47
N GLU A 213 -26.08 -19.97 -4.19
CA GLU A 213 -25.75 -20.68 -2.95
C GLU A 213 -25.85 -19.76 -1.73
N ILE A 214 -25.43 -18.50 -1.83
CA ILE A 214 -25.62 -17.49 -0.77
C ILE A 214 -27.12 -17.30 -0.49
N ALA A 215 -27.94 -17.13 -1.53
CA ALA A 215 -29.38 -16.99 -1.42
C ALA A 215 -30.03 -18.19 -0.69
N ALA A 216 -29.60 -19.40 -1.04
CA ALA A 216 -30.12 -20.65 -0.40
C ALA A 216 -29.64 -20.79 1.05
N THR A 217 -28.43 -20.32 1.39
CA THR A 217 -27.88 -20.41 2.75
C THR A 217 -28.55 -19.43 3.72
N LYS A 218 -29.03 -18.28 3.24
CA LYS A 218 -29.74 -17.25 4.02
C LYS A 218 -28.93 -16.78 5.26
N PRO A 219 -27.65 -16.35 5.12
CA PRO A 219 -26.92 -15.80 6.24
C PRO A 219 -27.46 -14.42 6.63
N ASP A 220 -27.14 -13.95 7.85
CA ASP A 220 -27.45 -12.58 8.26
C ASP A 220 -26.66 -11.53 7.46
N ALA A 221 -25.47 -11.91 6.93
CA ALA A 221 -24.63 -11.05 6.12
C ALA A 221 -23.65 -11.83 5.23
N VAL A 222 -23.10 -11.15 4.21
CA VAL A 222 -21.96 -11.65 3.41
C VAL A 222 -20.74 -10.80 3.68
N TYR A 223 -19.57 -11.44 3.85
CA TYR A 223 -18.28 -10.80 3.83
C TYR A 223 -17.52 -11.12 2.54
N THR A 224 -16.86 -10.14 1.94
CA THR A 224 -16.16 -10.36 0.68
C THR A 224 -14.82 -9.62 0.58
N PHE A 225 -13.90 -10.21 -0.21
CA PHE A 225 -12.68 -9.56 -0.68
C PHE A 225 -12.57 -9.71 -2.19
N PHE A 226 -12.88 -8.62 -2.90
CA PHE A 226 -12.57 -8.40 -4.32
C PHE A 226 -12.00 -7.00 -4.50
N ALA A 227 -11.31 -6.76 -5.62
CA ALA A 227 -10.72 -5.47 -5.97
C ALA A 227 -10.77 -5.22 -7.48
N GLY A 228 -10.60 -3.97 -7.90
CA GLY A 228 -10.54 -3.59 -9.32
C GLY A 228 -11.74 -4.08 -10.13
N GLY A 229 -11.50 -4.56 -11.36
CA GLY A 229 -12.57 -4.99 -12.26
C GLY A 229 -13.47 -6.11 -11.71
N GLY A 230 -12.90 -7.03 -10.94
CA GLY A 230 -13.67 -8.11 -10.30
C GLY A 230 -14.61 -7.61 -9.21
N ALA A 231 -14.21 -6.58 -8.44
CA ALA A 231 -15.09 -5.93 -7.47
C ALA A 231 -16.28 -5.25 -8.16
N VAL A 232 -16.05 -4.58 -9.30
CA VAL A 232 -17.12 -3.99 -10.10
C VAL A 232 -18.14 -5.05 -10.52
N LYS A 233 -17.66 -6.14 -11.10
CA LYS A 233 -18.53 -7.24 -11.56
C LYS A 233 -19.29 -7.87 -10.40
N PHE A 234 -18.63 -8.17 -9.28
CA PHE A 234 -19.25 -8.80 -8.13
C PHE A 234 -20.37 -7.95 -7.53
N VAL A 235 -20.14 -6.64 -7.32
CA VAL A 235 -21.15 -5.74 -6.75
C VAL A 235 -22.38 -5.64 -7.64
N LYS A 236 -22.18 -5.54 -8.96
CA LYS A 236 -23.29 -5.51 -9.93
C LYS A 236 -24.07 -6.81 -9.94
N ASP A 237 -23.39 -7.95 -9.97
CA ASP A 237 -24.04 -9.26 -9.98
C ASP A 237 -24.81 -9.52 -8.67
N TYR A 238 -24.24 -9.08 -7.52
CA TYR A 238 -24.90 -9.18 -6.21
C TYR A 238 -26.20 -8.36 -6.17
N ALA A 239 -26.19 -7.16 -6.71
CA ALA A 239 -27.37 -6.32 -6.82
C ALA A 239 -28.40 -6.90 -7.81
N ALA A 240 -27.94 -7.34 -9.00
CA ALA A 240 -28.79 -7.95 -10.03
C ALA A 240 -29.46 -9.25 -9.56
N ALA A 241 -28.79 -10.05 -8.72
CA ALA A 241 -29.36 -11.22 -8.07
C ALA A 241 -30.39 -10.88 -6.97
N GLY A 242 -30.64 -9.60 -6.70
CA GLY A 242 -31.58 -9.13 -5.67
C GLY A 242 -31.06 -9.26 -4.23
N LEU A 243 -29.86 -9.82 -4.03
CA LEU A 243 -29.29 -10.09 -2.71
C LEU A 243 -29.03 -8.82 -1.90
N LYS A 244 -28.66 -7.73 -2.55
CA LYS A 244 -28.46 -6.43 -1.89
C LYS A 244 -29.64 -5.98 -1.03
N LYS A 245 -30.86 -6.35 -1.40
CA LYS A 245 -32.10 -5.97 -0.68
C LYS A 245 -32.38 -6.85 0.54
N SER A 246 -31.84 -8.06 0.57
CA SER A 246 -32.19 -9.07 1.57
C SER A 246 -31.05 -9.48 2.49
N ILE A 247 -29.82 -9.43 2.00
CA ILE A 247 -28.63 -9.85 2.74
C ILE A 247 -27.59 -8.73 2.66
N PRO A 248 -27.24 -8.05 3.76
CA PRO A 248 -26.24 -7.00 3.79
C PRO A 248 -24.87 -7.50 3.32
N LEU A 249 -24.21 -6.71 2.46
CA LEU A 249 -22.86 -7.00 1.96
C LEU A 249 -21.84 -6.13 2.69
N TYR A 250 -20.86 -6.79 3.28
CA TYR A 250 -19.69 -6.21 3.94
C TYR A 250 -18.42 -6.65 3.23
N GLY A 251 -17.37 -5.81 3.25
CA GLY A 251 -16.11 -6.18 2.60
C GLY A 251 -14.89 -5.49 3.14
N ALA A 252 -13.72 -5.98 2.75
CA ALA A 252 -12.53 -5.16 2.79
C ALA A 252 -12.71 -3.95 1.86
N GLY A 253 -12.13 -2.82 2.20
CA GLY A 253 -12.38 -1.56 1.50
C GLY A 253 -12.11 -1.57 0.01
N PHE A 254 -11.27 -2.47 -0.46
CA PHE A 254 -10.94 -2.64 -1.88
C PHE A 254 -12.13 -3.01 -2.75
N LEU A 255 -13.22 -3.46 -2.14
CA LEU A 255 -14.50 -3.71 -2.81
C LEU A 255 -15.04 -2.44 -3.49
N THR A 256 -14.76 -1.27 -2.93
CA THR A 256 -15.32 0.01 -3.37
C THR A 256 -14.30 1.07 -3.74
N ASP A 257 -13.03 0.94 -3.30
CA ASP A 257 -11.98 1.89 -3.65
C ASP A 257 -11.58 1.80 -5.13
N GLY A 258 -11.52 2.94 -5.80
CA GLY A 258 -11.16 3.06 -7.22
C GLY A 258 -12.21 2.46 -8.18
N THR A 259 -13.40 2.09 -7.68
CA THR A 259 -14.40 1.35 -8.48
C THR A 259 -15.80 1.96 -8.43
N LEU A 260 -16.07 2.95 -7.57
CA LEU A 260 -17.40 3.49 -7.35
C LEU A 260 -18.07 4.07 -8.60
N ASP A 261 -17.30 4.75 -9.47
CA ASP A 261 -17.84 5.28 -10.73
C ASP A 261 -18.39 4.16 -11.65
N ALA A 262 -17.70 3.03 -11.70
CA ALA A 262 -18.11 1.90 -12.50
C ALA A 262 -19.21 1.05 -11.84
N GLN A 263 -19.27 1.03 -10.52
CA GLN A 263 -20.31 0.31 -9.75
C GLN A 263 -21.63 1.08 -9.71
N GLY A 264 -21.56 2.42 -9.68
CA GLY A 264 -22.74 3.29 -9.62
C GLY A 264 -23.63 3.02 -8.41
N ALA A 265 -24.94 3.11 -8.59
CA ALA A 265 -25.93 2.93 -7.53
C ALA A 265 -25.91 1.51 -6.89
N ASP A 266 -25.32 0.53 -7.55
CA ASP A 266 -25.22 -0.83 -6.99
C ASP A 266 -24.31 -0.89 -5.78
N ALA A 267 -23.35 0.04 -5.66
CA ALA A 267 -22.49 0.14 -4.49
C ALA A 267 -23.12 0.93 -3.31
N ASP A 268 -24.15 1.74 -3.54
CA ASP A 268 -24.68 2.63 -2.51
C ASP A 268 -25.15 1.86 -1.26
N GLY A 269 -24.75 2.36 -0.09
CA GLY A 269 -25.03 1.71 1.20
C GLY A 269 -24.10 0.57 1.59
N LEU A 270 -23.19 0.08 0.72
CA LEU A 270 -22.22 -0.95 1.08
C LEU A 270 -21.32 -0.48 2.23
N ILE A 271 -21.00 -1.43 3.12
CA ILE A 271 -20.14 -1.16 4.29
C ILE A 271 -18.81 -1.87 4.13
N THR A 272 -17.73 -1.14 4.27
CA THR A 272 -16.37 -1.66 4.12
C THR A 272 -15.46 -1.23 5.27
N ALA A 273 -14.36 -1.96 5.48
CA ALA A 273 -13.32 -1.61 6.45
C ALA A 273 -11.99 -1.41 5.76
N LEU A 274 -11.35 -0.24 5.99
CA LEU A 274 -10.01 0.07 5.47
C LEU A 274 -9.35 1.19 6.26
N HIS A 275 -8.04 1.39 6.03
CA HIS A 275 -7.21 2.40 6.72
C HIS A 275 -7.34 3.83 6.15
N TYR A 276 -8.21 4.06 5.19
CA TYR A 276 -8.48 5.36 4.59
C TYR A 276 -9.94 5.46 4.15
N GLY A 277 -10.49 6.66 4.08
CA GLY A 277 -11.85 6.91 3.59
C GLY A 277 -12.11 8.40 3.41
N ASP A 278 -13.23 8.72 2.77
CA ASP A 278 -13.63 10.09 2.51
C ASP A 278 -14.20 10.75 3.78
N GLY A 279 -13.81 12.02 4.00
CA GLY A 279 -14.22 12.77 5.16
C GLY A 279 -13.24 12.75 6.34
N LEU A 280 -12.02 12.26 6.13
CA LEU A 280 -10.93 12.48 7.08
C LEU A 280 -10.62 13.98 7.14
N SER A 281 -10.97 14.64 8.24
CA SER A 281 -10.73 16.07 8.44
C SER A 281 -9.28 16.33 8.88
N LEU A 282 -8.32 15.89 8.06
CA LEU A 282 -6.89 16.02 8.32
C LEU A 282 -6.26 17.03 7.37
N PRO A 283 -5.47 17.99 7.86
CA PRO A 283 -4.79 18.98 6.99
C PRO A 283 -3.93 18.33 5.90
N ARG A 284 -3.29 17.19 6.23
CA ARG A 284 -2.47 16.43 5.28
C ARG A 284 -3.31 15.84 4.14
N ASP A 285 -4.48 15.30 4.46
CA ASP A 285 -5.41 14.76 3.45
C ASP A 285 -5.93 15.85 2.52
N ALA A 286 -6.35 16.97 3.07
CA ALA A 286 -6.85 18.11 2.27
C ALA A 286 -5.77 18.61 1.28
N LYS A 287 -4.52 18.77 1.74
CA LYS A 287 -3.39 19.16 0.89
C LYS A 287 -3.13 18.13 -0.20
N PHE A 288 -3.07 16.85 0.16
CA PHE A 288 -2.83 15.75 -0.78
C PHE A 288 -3.92 15.67 -1.86
N ARG A 289 -5.21 15.71 -1.47
CA ARG A 289 -6.34 15.67 -2.41
C ARG A 289 -6.29 16.82 -3.41
N LEU A 290 -6.02 18.03 -2.92
CA LEU A 290 -5.89 19.21 -3.78
C LEU A 290 -4.74 19.08 -4.77
N ALA A 291 -3.57 18.66 -4.32
CA ALA A 291 -2.39 18.46 -5.15
C ALA A 291 -2.60 17.36 -6.20
N TYR A 292 -3.17 16.23 -5.79
CA TYR A 292 -3.47 15.11 -6.68
C TYR A 292 -4.47 15.50 -7.78
N ALA A 293 -5.59 16.14 -7.39
CA ALA A 293 -6.60 16.59 -8.34
C ALA A 293 -6.06 17.66 -9.31
N LYS A 294 -5.20 18.56 -8.84
CA LYS A 294 -4.53 19.55 -9.69
C LYS A 294 -3.61 18.89 -10.72
N THR A 295 -2.84 17.90 -10.32
CA THR A 295 -1.81 17.25 -11.17
C THR A 295 -2.45 16.25 -12.15
N TYR A 296 -3.29 15.36 -11.65
CA TYR A 296 -3.80 14.24 -12.45
C TYR A 296 -5.23 14.41 -12.97
N LYS A 297 -5.95 15.48 -12.57
CA LYS A 297 -7.36 15.73 -12.91
C LYS A 297 -8.31 14.62 -12.46
N LEU A 298 -7.93 13.90 -11.41
CA LEU A 298 -8.66 12.79 -10.80
C LEU A 298 -8.79 13.02 -9.29
N GLN A 299 -9.82 12.46 -8.68
CA GLN A 299 -9.86 12.34 -7.22
C GLN A 299 -8.94 11.20 -6.78
N PRO A 300 -8.15 11.38 -5.71
CA PRO A 300 -7.34 10.29 -5.19
C PRO A 300 -8.20 9.27 -4.44
N ASP A 301 -7.77 8.04 -4.51
CA ASP A 301 -8.30 6.90 -3.76
C ASP A 301 -7.24 6.37 -2.76
N VAL A 302 -7.55 5.26 -2.09
CA VAL A 302 -6.60 4.63 -1.16
C VAL A 302 -5.30 4.22 -1.82
N TYR A 303 -5.34 3.81 -3.09
CA TYR A 303 -4.14 3.37 -3.81
C TYR A 303 -3.17 4.52 -4.06
N ALA A 304 -3.70 5.69 -4.39
CA ALA A 304 -2.90 6.92 -4.50
C ALA A 304 -2.24 7.28 -3.15
N VAL A 305 -2.97 7.18 -2.03
CA VAL A 305 -2.42 7.39 -0.68
C VAL A 305 -1.31 6.39 -0.37
N GLN A 306 -1.48 5.12 -0.71
CA GLN A 306 -0.50 4.06 -0.46
C GLN A 306 0.80 4.28 -1.25
N GLY A 307 0.71 4.75 -2.49
CA GLY A 307 1.86 5.16 -3.29
C GLY A 307 2.58 6.36 -2.70
N TYR A 308 1.84 7.37 -2.25
CA TYR A 308 2.36 8.56 -1.59
C TYR A 308 3.12 8.21 -0.30
N ASP A 309 2.56 7.34 0.53
CA ASP A 309 3.20 6.84 1.75
C ASP A 309 4.46 6.02 1.46
N ALA A 310 4.48 5.22 0.38
CA ALA A 310 5.66 4.47 -0.03
C ALA A 310 6.82 5.40 -0.41
N ALA A 311 6.54 6.48 -1.14
CA ALA A 311 7.54 7.50 -1.45
C ALA A 311 8.03 8.25 -0.20
N GLN A 312 7.15 8.50 0.76
CA GLN A 312 7.53 9.11 2.04
C GLN A 312 8.44 8.19 2.85
N ILE A 313 8.18 6.88 2.89
CA ILE A 313 9.08 5.90 3.54
C ILE A 313 10.45 5.94 2.90
N LEU A 314 10.53 5.95 1.55
CA LEU A 314 11.80 6.08 0.84
C LEU A 314 12.52 7.38 1.20
N ALA A 315 11.80 8.50 1.23
CA ALA A 315 12.36 9.81 1.56
C ALA A 315 12.93 9.87 2.99
N ILE A 316 12.21 9.32 3.96
CA ILE A 316 12.67 9.25 5.37
C ILE A 316 13.99 8.51 5.45
N GLY A 317 14.09 7.33 4.86
CA GLY A 317 15.31 6.55 4.87
C GLY A 317 16.45 7.22 4.13
N MET A 318 16.19 7.74 2.91
CA MET A 318 17.21 8.44 2.09
C MET A 318 17.78 9.69 2.77
N ASN A 319 16.92 10.48 3.44
CA ASN A 319 17.37 11.65 4.18
C ASN A 319 18.24 11.27 5.39
N ALA A 320 17.89 10.20 6.11
CA ALA A 320 18.65 9.71 7.24
C ALA A 320 20.08 9.28 6.84
N VAL A 321 20.21 8.63 5.69
CA VAL A 321 21.51 8.19 5.15
C VAL A 321 22.19 9.24 4.25
N LYS A 322 21.65 10.46 4.16
CA LYS A 322 22.18 11.57 3.34
C LYS A 322 22.42 11.16 1.88
N GLY A 323 21.49 10.37 1.32
CA GLY A 323 21.54 9.90 -0.06
C GLY A 323 22.39 8.63 -0.30
N ASP A 324 23.08 8.11 0.70
CA ASP A 324 23.88 6.89 0.59
C ASP A 324 23.06 5.64 0.91
N ILE A 325 22.35 5.10 -0.08
CA ILE A 325 21.48 3.93 0.07
C ILE A 325 22.23 2.63 0.42
N SER A 326 23.56 2.61 0.35
CA SER A 326 24.37 1.47 0.79
C SER A 326 24.29 1.26 2.31
N LYS A 327 23.97 2.31 3.07
CA LYS A 327 23.79 2.30 4.53
C LYS A 327 22.42 1.72 4.94
N LYS A 328 22.14 0.49 4.51
CA LYS A 328 20.83 -0.16 4.66
C LYS A 328 20.36 -0.27 6.10
N ALA A 329 21.26 -0.54 7.04
CA ALA A 329 20.93 -0.64 8.46
C ALA A 329 20.46 0.69 9.05
N GLU A 330 21.14 1.80 8.72
CA GLU A 330 20.76 3.15 9.15
C GLU A 330 19.43 3.57 8.51
N PHE A 331 19.26 3.27 7.21
CA PHE A 331 17.99 3.47 6.50
C PHE A 331 16.83 2.76 7.23
N ALA A 332 16.97 1.47 7.48
CA ALA A 332 15.95 0.65 8.12
C ALA A 332 15.63 1.16 9.53
N ALA A 333 16.64 1.48 10.34
CA ALA A 333 16.45 2.01 11.69
C ALA A 333 15.72 3.35 11.70
N ALA A 334 16.00 4.23 10.73
CA ALA A 334 15.30 5.51 10.61
C ALA A 334 13.83 5.33 10.25
N VAL A 335 13.52 4.49 9.26
CA VAL A 335 12.15 4.20 8.83
C VAL A 335 11.35 3.53 9.96
N GLN A 336 11.95 2.57 10.68
CA GLN A 336 11.26 1.87 11.76
C GLN A 336 10.89 2.78 12.94
N LYS A 337 11.70 3.81 13.20
CA LYS A 337 11.44 4.79 14.28
C LYS A 337 10.51 5.92 13.86
N ALA A 338 10.26 6.07 12.57
CA ALA A 338 9.51 7.19 12.05
C ALA A 338 8.02 7.11 12.41
N LYS A 339 7.44 8.30 12.61
CA LYS A 339 5.99 8.49 12.49
C LYS A 339 5.74 9.06 11.10
N ILE A 340 4.97 8.36 10.31
CA ILE A 340 4.72 8.69 8.91
C ILE A 340 3.49 9.59 8.87
N ASP A 341 3.66 10.82 8.36
CA ASP A 341 2.60 11.84 8.22
C ASP A 341 1.82 11.60 6.93
N SER A 342 0.85 10.71 7.00
CA SER A 342 0.06 10.26 5.86
C SER A 342 -1.25 11.04 5.70
N PRO A 343 -1.81 11.13 4.47
CA PRO A 343 -3.18 11.59 4.25
C PRO A 343 -4.23 10.83 5.06
N ARG A 344 -3.99 9.56 5.39
CA ARG A 344 -4.88 8.72 6.23
C ARG A 344 -4.71 8.91 7.74
N GLY A 345 -3.87 9.83 8.16
CA GLY A 345 -3.46 10.03 9.54
C GLY A 345 -2.08 9.44 9.82
N MET A 346 -1.51 9.86 10.94
CA MET A 346 -0.18 9.44 11.36
C MET A 346 -0.15 7.95 11.69
N PHE A 347 0.83 7.22 11.17
CA PHE A 347 1.06 5.81 11.52
C PHE A 347 2.54 5.52 11.75
N SER A 348 2.83 4.38 12.33
CA SER A 348 4.19 3.85 12.51
C SER A 348 4.29 2.42 11.98
N LEU A 349 5.51 1.92 11.85
CA LEU A 349 5.73 0.52 11.49
C LEU A 349 5.95 -0.34 12.72
N SER A 350 5.42 -1.55 12.71
CA SER A 350 5.72 -2.60 13.68
C SER A 350 7.15 -3.12 13.51
N LYS A 351 7.61 -4.00 14.42
CA LYS A 351 8.92 -4.65 14.27
C LYS A 351 9.07 -5.44 12.97
N SER A 352 7.97 -5.95 12.42
CA SER A 352 7.96 -6.67 11.15
C SER A 352 7.79 -5.75 9.92
N HIS A 353 7.91 -4.43 10.11
CA HIS A 353 7.77 -3.40 9.08
C HIS A 353 6.38 -3.35 8.41
N ASN A 354 5.33 -3.72 9.15
CA ASN A 354 3.93 -3.53 8.74
C ASN A 354 3.31 -2.34 9.48
N PRO A 355 2.41 -1.56 8.87
CA PRO A 355 1.76 -0.44 9.54
C PRO A 355 0.95 -0.83 10.77
N VAL A 356 1.12 -0.02 11.83
CA VAL A 356 0.25 0.03 13.01
C VAL A 356 -0.63 1.26 12.83
N GLN A 357 -1.93 1.04 12.64
CA GLN A 357 -2.83 2.08 12.13
C GLN A 357 -4.29 1.86 12.54
N ASP A 358 -5.09 2.92 12.45
CA ASP A 358 -6.53 2.81 12.58
C ASP A 358 -7.14 2.19 11.32
N ILE A 359 -8.12 1.32 11.52
CA ILE A 359 -8.97 0.81 10.46
C ILE A 359 -10.37 1.39 10.67
N TYR A 360 -10.85 2.08 9.64
CA TYR A 360 -12.14 2.76 9.64
C TYR A 360 -13.24 1.88 9.07
N LEU A 361 -14.42 1.95 9.68
CA LEU A 361 -15.65 1.49 9.08
C LEU A 361 -16.18 2.60 8.17
N ARG A 362 -16.52 2.26 6.94
CA ARG A 362 -16.95 3.21 5.91
C ARG A 362 -18.23 2.73 5.26
N GLN A 363 -19.04 3.67 4.81
CA GLN A 363 -20.24 3.40 4.04
C GLN A 363 -20.21 4.16 2.72
N VAL A 364 -20.60 3.49 1.65
CA VAL A 364 -20.75 4.15 0.34
C VAL A 364 -21.97 5.07 0.36
N VAL A 365 -21.73 6.33 0.02
CA VAL A 365 -22.78 7.35 -0.21
C VAL A 365 -22.48 8.04 -1.53
N GLY A 366 -23.22 7.69 -2.57
CA GLY A 366 -22.94 8.15 -3.93
C GLY A 366 -21.57 7.66 -4.43
N LYS A 367 -20.63 8.58 -4.61
CA LYS A 367 -19.27 8.27 -5.10
C LYS A 367 -18.20 8.33 -4.02
N GLU A 368 -18.58 8.32 -2.76
CA GLU A 368 -17.68 8.48 -1.62
C GLU A 368 -17.76 7.27 -0.68
N ASN A 369 -16.61 6.85 -0.17
CA ASN A 369 -16.46 5.91 0.94
C ASN A 369 -16.43 6.69 2.25
N LYS A 370 -17.60 7.15 2.73
CA LYS A 370 -17.69 8.01 3.91
C LYS A 370 -17.36 7.27 5.19
N LEU A 371 -16.57 7.92 6.04
CA LEU A 371 -16.27 7.43 7.38
C LEU A 371 -17.54 7.33 8.23
N VAL A 372 -17.72 6.18 8.87
CA VAL A 372 -18.77 5.94 9.87
C VAL A 372 -18.19 5.96 11.28
N SER A 373 -17.11 5.20 11.48
CA SER A 373 -16.46 5.08 12.79
C SER A 373 -15.06 4.47 12.63
N VAL A 374 -14.30 4.41 13.72
CA VAL A 374 -13.09 3.58 13.80
C VAL A 374 -13.53 2.15 14.14
N ALA A 375 -13.26 1.20 13.23
CA ALA A 375 -13.53 -0.23 13.45
C ALA A 375 -12.54 -0.83 14.45
N SER A 376 -11.24 -0.60 14.22
CA SER A 376 -10.15 -1.02 15.13
C SER A 376 -9.12 0.09 15.21
N LYS A 377 -8.75 0.48 16.45
CA LYS A 377 -7.76 1.55 16.69
C LYS A 377 -6.36 0.98 16.85
N ALA A 378 -5.38 1.64 16.20
CA ALA A 378 -3.96 1.27 16.23
C ALA A 378 -3.73 -0.23 16.02
N LEU A 379 -4.44 -0.82 15.05
CA LEU A 379 -4.39 -2.25 14.77
C LEU A 379 -3.02 -2.62 14.20
N ALA A 380 -2.29 -3.46 14.94
CA ALA A 380 -1.04 -4.04 14.51
C ALA A 380 -1.28 -5.45 13.94
N ASP A 381 -0.65 -5.76 12.80
CA ASP A 381 -0.56 -7.14 12.34
C ASP A 381 0.29 -7.96 13.32
N PRO A 382 -0.11 -9.18 13.68
CA PRO A 382 0.64 -10.01 14.62
C PRO A 382 2.04 -10.43 14.13
N GLY A 383 2.38 -10.23 12.85
CA GLY A 383 3.68 -10.57 12.28
C GLY A 383 4.02 -12.06 12.42
N ARG A 384 3.05 -12.94 12.31
CA ARG A 384 3.20 -14.38 12.56
C ARG A 384 4.32 -14.98 11.69
N GLY A 385 5.31 -15.60 12.34
CA GLY A 385 6.45 -16.21 11.68
C GLY A 385 7.62 -15.27 11.33
N CYS A 386 7.53 -13.96 11.61
CA CYS A 386 8.65 -13.02 11.45
C CYS A 386 9.72 -13.30 12.53
N ARG A 387 11.00 -13.35 12.10
CA ARG A 387 12.16 -13.61 12.96
C ARG A 387 13.25 -12.56 12.79
N MET A 388 12.87 -11.27 12.67
CA MET A 388 13.81 -10.14 12.68
C MET A 388 14.18 -9.74 14.10
#